data_e07cac0fa3ebbf01fff79151477b11af
#
_entry.id   e07cac0fa3ebbf01fff79151477b11af
#
_cell.length_a   1.000
_cell.length_b   1.000
_cell.length_c   1.000
_cell.angle_alpha   90.00
_cell.angle_beta   90.00
_cell.angle_gamma   90.00
#
_symmetry.space_group_name_H-M   'P 1'
#
loop_
_entity.id
_entity.type
_entity.pdbx_description
1 polymer ?
#
loop_
_entity_poly.entity_id
_entity_poly.type
_entity_poly.pdbx_seq_one_letter_code
_entity_poly.pdbx_strand_id
1 'polypeptide(L)'
;MRLTLNNAEIFASTGGRDFDPSGPVVLFVHGSGQSHLGFMLQHRFFANRGFQCITPDMPGHGLSKGEALTTIKAMADWYAQFMQALGIPKATLVGHSMGGLIELELASHYPDLVAKAAFISTALAIPVNDALINLAAAKEGAAIGAMMDWGHGAAGHIHDHTMPGTSHMLYGSRLMAGNA
;
A
#
# COMPACT_ATOMS: atom_id res chain seq x y z
N MET A 1 2.11 9.42 11.81
CA MET A 1 3.43 9.54 12.48
C MET A 1 4.56 9.68 11.46
N ARG A 2 5.74 10.12 11.88
CA ARG A 2 6.95 10.15 11.04
C ARG A 2 8.10 9.50 11.79
N LEU A 3 8.98 8.81 11.06
CA LEU A 3 10.19 8.20 11.59
C LEU A 3 11.29 8.26 10.51
N THR A 4 12.53 8.07 10.93
CA THR A 4 13.65 7.93 9.98
C THR A 4 14.00 6.45 9.84
N LEU A 5 14.00 5.96 8.60
CA LEU A 5 14.40 4.61 8.26
C LEU A 5 15.31 4.66 7.02
N ASN A 6 16.48 4.02 7.10
CA ASN A 6 17.48 4.00 6.01
C ASN A 6 17.84 5.41 5.50
N ASN A 7 18.03 6.37 6.41
CA ASN A 7 18.33 7.78 6.14
C ASN A 7 17.21 8.55 5.39
N ALA A 8 16.03 8.01 5.29
CA ALA A 8 14.87 8.67 4.69
C ALA A 8 13.77 8.93 5.74
N GLU A 9 13.09 10.07 5.62
CA GLU A 9 11.90 10.36 6.41
C GLU A 9 10.71 9.56 5.86
N ILE A 10 10.14 8.72 6.69
CA ILE A 10 8.99 7.86 6.36
C ILE A 10 7.76 8.36 7.09
N PHE A 11 6.69 8.51 6.36
CA PHE A 11 5.36 8.76 6.89
C PHE A 11 4.59 7.45 7.04
N ALA A 12 3.89 7.31 8.16
CA ALA A 12 2.91 6.24 8.34
C ALA A 12 1.64 6.79 8.98
N SER A 13 0.50 6.46 8.39
CA SER A 13 -0.81 6.75 8.97
C SER A 13 -1.12 5.76 10.08
N THR A 14 -1.74 6.25 11.17
CA THR A 14 -2.18 5.44 12.31
C THR A 14 -3.70 5.48 12.50
N GLY A 15 -4.43 5.92 11.46
CA GLY A 15 -5.90 6.03 11.51
C GLY A 15 -6.39 7.17 12.42
N GLY A 16 -5.51 8.10 12.80
CA GLY A 16 -5.82 9.21 13.71
C GLY A 16 -5.84 8.80 15.17
N ARG A 17 -5.21 7.68 15.53
CA ARG A 17 -5.04 7.19 16.91
C ARG A 17 -3.56 7.12 17.25
N ASP A 18 -3.25 7.18 18.55
CA ASP A 18 -1.92 6.83 19.03
C ASP A 18 -1.63 5.37 18.70
N PHE A 19 -0.40 5.08 18.34
CA PHE A 19 0.03 3.75 17.94
C PHE A 19 0.87 3.10 19.05
N ASP A 20 0.42 1.93 19.49
CA ASP A 20 1.11 1.09 20.47
C ASP A 20 1.41 -0.28 19.86
N PRO A 21 2.70 -0.58 19.54
CA PRO A 21 3.08 -1.84 18.91
C PRO A 21 2.86 -3.09 19.80
N SER A 22 2.57 -2.92 21.07
CA SER A 22 2.26 -4.04 21.98
C SER A 22 0.85 -4.62 21.79
N GLY A 23 -0.04 -3.86 21.15
CA GLY A 23 -1.40 -4.28 20.84
C GLY A 23 -1.50 -5.13 19.55
N PRO A 24 -2.73 -5.53 19.18
CA PRO A 24 -2.95 -6.31 17.95
C PRO A 24 -2.76 -5.44 16.71
N VAL A 25 -1.58 -5.54 16.10
CA VAL A 25 -1.20 -4.70 14.94
C VAL A 25 -1.84 -5.21 13.65
N VAL A 26 -2.42 -4.28 12.88
CA VAL A 26 -2.81 -4.45 11.48
C VAL A 26 -1.97 -3.52 10.61
N LEU A 27 -1.12 -4.10 9.78
CA LEU A 27 -0.24 -3.40 8.84
C LEU A 27 -0.83 -3.47 7.44
N PHE A 28 -1.18 -2.32 6.88
CA PHE A 28 -1.69 -2.23 5.51
C PHE A 28 -0.55 -1.97 4.53
N VAL A 29 -0.52 -2.76 3.46
CA VAL A 29 0.53 -2.76 2.43
C VAL A 29 -0.09 -2.30 1.11
N HIS A 30 0.21 -1.08 0.69
CA HIS A 30 -0.38 -0.47 -0.50
C HIS A 30 0.14 -1.07 -1.81
N GLY A 31 -0.65 -0.94 -2.87
CA GLY A 31 -0.31 -1.38 -4.22
C GLY A 31 0.61 -0.40 -4.97
N SER A 32 0.90 -0.75 -6.21
CA SER A 32 1.73 0.05 -7.11
C SER A 32 1.13 1.45 -7.32
N GLY A 33 1.96 2.50 -7.21
CA GLY A 33 1.55 3.89 -7.37
C GLY A 33 0.58 4.40 -6.31
N GLN A 34 0.32 3.66 -5.24
CA GLN A 34 -0.58 4.05 -4.16
C GLN A 34 0.18 4.61 -2.94
N SER A 35 -0.55 4.92 -1.89
CA SER A 35 -0.06 5.41 -0.60
C SER A 35 -0.99 4.95 0.52
N HIS A 36 -0.74 5.41 1.76
CA HIS A 36 -1.65 5.18 2.89
C HIS A 36 -3.12 5.53 2.61
N LEU A 37 -3.37 6.44 1.67
CA LEU A 37 -4.73 6.87 1.31
C LEU A 37 -5.54 5.75 0.65
N GLY A 38 -4.91 4.76 0.02
CA GLY A 38 -5.60 3.61 -0.58
C GLY A 38 -6.38 2.77 0.44
N PHE A 39 -5.98 2.83 1.72
CA PHE A 39 -6.63 2.12 2.82
C PHE A 39 -7.34 3.04 3.82
N MET A 40 -7.54 4.31 3.49
CA MET A 40 -8.03 5.31 4.44
C MET A 40 -9.31 4.90 5.20
N LEU A 41 -10.27 4.29 4.52
CA LEU A 41 -11.53 3.87 5.12
C LEU A 41 -11.35 2.64 6.00
N GLN A 42 -10.67 1.61 5.50
CA GLN A 42 -10.41 0.35 6.20
C GLN A 42 -9.56 0.60 7.44
N HIS A 43 -8.50 1.37 7.27
CA HIS A 43 -7.60 1.75 8.34
C HIS A 43 -8.35 2.40 9.52
N ARG A 44 -9.15 3.44 9.24
CA ARG A 44 -9.95 4.12 10.26
C ARG A 44 -11.00 3.20 10.89
N PHE A 45 -11.61 2.33 10.09
CA PHE A 45 -12.59 1.37 10.59
C PHE A 45 -11.99 0.44 11.67
N PHE A 46 -10.83 -0.14 11.40
CA PHE A 46 -10.16 -1.03 12.35
C PHE A 46 -9.54 -0.27 13.53
N ALA A 47 -8.92 0.88 13.31
CA ALA A 47 -8.37 1.71 14.38
C ALA A 47 -9.45 2.12 15.41
N ASN A 48 -10.65 2.44 14.95
CA ASN A 48 -11.78 2.77 15.83
C ASN A 48 -12.38 1.55 16.57
N ARG A 49 -11.91 0.33 16.26
CA ARG A 49 -12.29 -0.92 16.94
C ARG A 49 -11.18 -1.49 17.83
N GLY A 50 -10.18 -0.70 18.12
CA GLY A 50 -9.13 -1.06 19.09
C GLY A 50 -7.93 -1.80 18.47
N PHE A 51 -7.87 -1.95 17.14
CA PHE A 51 -6.67 -2.45 16.49
C PHE A 51 -5.60 -1.36 16.38
N GLN A 52 -4.36 -1.75 16.53
CA GLN A 52 -3.21 -0.90 16.27
C GLN A 52 -2.91 -0.89 14.77
N CYS A 53 -3.53 0.07 14.08
CA CYS A 53 -3.45 0.13 12.63
C CYS A 53 -2.28 1.00 12.19
N ILE A 54 -1.53 0.53 11.18
CA ILE A 54 -0.47 1.31 10.59
C ILE A 54 -0.40 1.09 9.07
N THR A 55 -0.25 2.18 8.33
CA THR A 55 -0.13 2.17 6.87
C THR A 55 1.01 3.10 6.49
N PRO A 56 2.24 2.59 6.31
CA PRO A 56 3.35 3.41 5.84
C PRO A 56 3.20 3.72 4.34
N ASP A 57 3.69 4.88 3.95
CA ASP A 57 4.05 5.14 2.56
C ASP A 57 5.45 4.57 2.33
N MET A 58 5.62 3.72 1.32
CA MET A 58 6.96 3.24 0.95
C MET A 58 7.85 4.41 0.48
N PRO A 59 9.18 4.25 0.50
CA PRO A 59 10.08 5.25 -0.08
C PRO A 59 9.64 5.65 -1.50
N GLY A 60 9.69 6.93 -1.81
CA GLY A 60 9.24 7.48 -3.09
C GLY A 60 7.73 7.53 -3.29
N HIS A 61 6.92 7.24 -2.25
CA HIS A 61 5.46 7.26 -2.33
C HIS A 61 4.86 8.23 -1.30
N GLY A 62 3.74 8.83 -1.64
CA GLY A 62 2.93 9.65 -0.75
C GLY A 62 3.71 10.75 -0.03
N LEU A 63 3.74 10.68 1.29
CA LEU A 63 4.42 11.66 2.16
C LEU A 63 5.81 11.21 2.63
N SER A 64 6.26 10.01 2.20
CA SER A 64 7.59 9.49 2.48
C SER A 64 8.64 10.04 1.52
N LYS A 65 9.87 10.13 2.01
CA LYS A 65 11.05 10.53 1.24
C LYS A 65 11.85 9.29 0.83
N GLY A 66 12.87 9.50 0.01
CA GLY A 66 13.77 8.45 -0.47
C GLY A 66 13.40 7.97 -1.88
N GLU A 67 14.25 7.14 -2.45
CA GLU A 67 14.04 6.57 -3.78
C GLU A 67 13.11 5.37 -3.71
N ALA A 68 12.26 5.21 -4.73
CA ALA A 68 11.35 4.09 -4.84
C ALA A 68 12.10 2.76 -4.96
N LEU A 69 11.62 1.76 -4.24
CA LEU A 69 12.16 0.40 -4.30
C LEU A 69 11.68 -0.29 -5.59
N THR A 70 12.57 -1.03 -6.23
CA THR A 70 12.34 -1.56 -7.58
C THR A 70 12.06 -3.06 -7.65
N THR A 71 12.10 -3.77 -6.52
CA THR A 71 11.80 -5.21 -6.46
C THR A 71 10.90 -5.55 -5.28
N ILE A 72 10.04 -6.56 -5.46
CA ILE A 72 9.17 -7.07 -4.38
C ILE A 72 9.99 -7.49 -3.17
N LYS A 73 11.13 -8.15 -3.39
CA LYS A 73 12.03 -8.54 -2.30
C LYS A 73 12.54 -7.33 -1.52
N ALA A 74 13.03 -6.29 -2.19
CA ALA A 74 13.50 -5.08 -1.51
C ALA A 74 12.38 -4.37 -0.72
N MET A 75 11.15 -4.39 -1.24
CA MET A 75 9.99 -3.88 -0.54
C MET A 75 9.66 -4.71 0.71
N ALA A 76 9.71 -6.04 0.61
CA ALA A 76 9.50 -6.92 1.76
C ALA A 76 10.58 -6.74 2.83
N ASP A 77 11.84 -6.68 2.43
CA ASP A 77 12.97 -6.42 3.34
C ASP A 77 12.78 -5.06 4.05
N TRP A 78 12.31 -4.05 3.32
CA TRP A 78 12.01 -2.73 3.87
C TRP A 78 10.85 -2.78 4.89
N TYR A 79 9.77 -3.51 4.62
CA TYR A 79 8.66 -3.69 5.57
C TYR A 79 9.11 -4.43 6.84
N ALA A 80 10.00 -5.43 6.73
CA ALA A 80 10.59 -6.10 7.88
C ALA A 80 11.38 -5.12 8.75
N GLN A 81 12.22 -4.28 8.13
CA GLN A 81 12.97 -3.24 8.83
C GLN A 81 12.05 -2.18 9.45
N PHE A 82 10.98 -1.79 8.76
CA PHE A 82 9.97 -0.86 9.26
C PHE A 82 9.30 -1.41 10.53
N MET A 83 8.89 -2.67 10.51
CA MET A 83 8.30 -3.33 11.69
C MET A 83 9.30 -3.37 12.85
N GLN A 84 10.55 -3.72 12.57
CA GLN A 84 11.61 -3.75 13.58
C GLN A 84 11.87 -2.35 14.18
N ALA A 85 11.95 -1.32 13.35
CA ALA A 85 12.19 0.06 13.80
C ALA A 85 11.08 0.60 14.72
N LEU A 86 9.85 0.10 14.56
CA LEU A 86 8.70 0.45 15.40
C LEU A 86 8.48 -0.50 16.58
N GLY A 87 9.30 -1.53 16.74
CA GLY A 87 9.13 -2.53 17.78
C GLY A 87 7.88 -3.38 17.58
N ILE A 88 7.40 -3.57 16.35
CA ILE A 88 6.27 -4.43 16.02
C ILE A 88 6.76 -5.88 15.96
N PRO A 89 6.42 -6.72 16.93
CA PRO A 89 6.94 -8.09 16.96
C PRO A 89 6.27 -8.98 15.93
N LYS A 90 4.99 -8.71 15.64
CA LYS A 90 4.17 -9.49 14.70
C LYS A 90 2.93 -8.70 14.28
N ALA A 91 2.52 -8.80 13.03
CA ALA A 91 1.34 -8.10 12.53
C ALA A 91 0.41 -8.99 11.69
N THR A 92 -0.88 -8.63 11.67
CA THR A 92 -1.78 -9.04 10.59
C THR A 92 -1.53 -8.12 9.40
N LEU A 93 -1.13 -8.70 8.26
CA LEU A 93 -0.89 -7.96 7.03
C LEU A 93 -2.17 -7.86 6.21
N VAL A 94 -2.39 -6.73 5.53
CA VAL A 94 -3.50 -6.52 4.61
C VAL A 94 -2.96 -5.85 3.35
N GLY A 95 -2.71 -6.64 2.31
CA GLY A 95 -2.08 -6.18 1.08
C GLY A 95 -3.02 -6.11 -0.11
N HIS A 96 -2.95 -5.02 -0.84
CA HIS A 96 -3.71 -4.81 -2.07
C HIS A 96 -2.78 -4.89 -3.28
N SER A 97 -3.18 -5.67 -4.30
CA SER A 97 -2.46 -5.76 -5.57
C SER A 97 -0.97 -6.13 -5.36
N MET A 98 -0.03 -5.29 -5.77
CA MET A 98 1.41 -5.46 -5.50
C MET A 98 1.70 -5.66 -4.00
N GLY A 99 0.92 -5.03 -3.12
CA GLY A 99 1.04 -5.21 -1.67
C GLY A 99 0.86 -6.66 -1.22
N GLY A 100 0.01 -7.43 -1.90
CA GLY A 100 -0.15 -8.86 -1.64
C GLY A 100 1.08 -9.68 -2.05
N LEU A 101 1.79 -9.30 -3.11
CA LEU A 101 3.06 -9.93 -3.47
C LEU A 101 4.14 -9.65 -2.41
N ILE A 102 4.16 -8.43 -1.88
CA ILE A 102 5.07 -8.04 -0.79
C ILE A 102 4.77 -8.88 0.47
N GLU A 103 3.50 -9.11 0.79
CA GLU A 103 3.10 -9.97 1.92
C GLU A 103 3.53 -11.43 1.75
N LEU A 104 3.42 -11.98 0.55
CA LEU A 104 3.89 -13.33 0.24
C LEU A 104 5.40 -13.44 0.46
N GLU A 105 6.15 -12.46 0.00
CA GLU A 105 7.60 -12.39 0.17
C GLU A 105 7.97 -12.24 1.66
N LEU A 106 7.25 -11.38 2.41
CA LEU A 106 7.40 -11.25 3.86
C LEU A 106 7.11 -12.55 4.59
N ALA A 107 6.00 -13.22 4.26
CA ALA A 107 5.63 -14.48 4.90
C ALA A 107 6.64 -15.60 4.61
N SER A 108 7.26 -15.56 3.42
CA SER A 108 8.29 -16.54 3.04
C SER A 108 9.62 -16.34 3.77
N HIS A 109 10.08 -15.09 3.88
CA HIS A 109 11.42 -14.78 4.39
C HIS A 109 11.43 -14.35 5.86
N TYR A 110 10.31 -13.83 6.37
CA TYR A 110 10.15 -13.33 7.73
C TYR A 110 8.87 -13.87 8.39
N PRO A 111 8.67 -15.21 8.45
CA PRO A 111 7.42 -15.81 8.92
C PRO A 111 7.06 -15.42 10.36
N ASP A 112 8.06 -15.13 11.19
CA ASP A 112 7.85 -14.71 12.57
C ASP A 112 7.20 -13.34 12.72
N LEU A 113 7.33 -12.47 11.70
CA LEU A 113 6.69 -11.15 11.66
C LEU A 113 5.23 -11.20 11.22
N VAL A 114 4.76 -12.32 10.66
CA VAL A 114 3.42 -12.44 10.04
C VAL A 114 2.50 -13.29 10.91
N ALA A 115 1.53 -12.65 11.53
CA ALA A 115 0.49 -13.34 12.30
C ALA A 115 -0.59 -13.94 11.40
N LYS A 116 -1.06 -13.15 10.43
CA LYS A 116 -2.06 -13.48 9.41
C LYS A 116 -1.80 -12.60 8.19
N ALA A 117 -2.30 -13.02 7.02
CA ALA A 117 -2.27 -12.22 5.80
C ALA A 117 -3.66 -12.22 5.13
N ALA A 118 -4.07 -11.07 4.63
CA ALA A 118 -5.29 -10.87 3.87
C ALA A 118 -4.96 -10.28 2.50
N PHE A 119 -5.15 -11.07 1.47
CA PHE A 119 -4.81 -10.75 0.08
C PHE A 119 -6.01 -10.13 -0.63
N ILE A 120 -5.88 -8.89 -1.11
CA ILE A 120 -6.94 -8.15 -1.77
C ILE A 120 -6.54 -7.88 -3.22
N SER A 121 -7.35 -8.33 -4.18
CA SER A 121 -7.14 -8.09 -5.62
C SER A 121 -5.71 -8.36 -6.08
N THR A 122 -5.17 -9.52 -5.71
CA THR A 122 -3.80 -9.95 -6.03
C THR A 122 -3.78 -11.38 -6.54
N ALA A 123 -2.63 -11.84 -6.98
CA ALA A 123 -2.36 -13.20 -7.43
C ALA A 123 -0.92 -13.60 -7.08
N LEU A 124 -0.54 -14.88 -7.26
CA LEU A 124 0.83 -15.33 -7.04
C LEU A 124 1.84 -14.66 -7.98
N ALA A 125 1.39 -14.20 -9.13
CA ALA A 125 2.14 -13.35 -10.06
C ALA A 125 1.16 -12.37 -10.72
N ILE A 126 1.57 -11.12 -10.86
CA ILE A 126 0.82 -10.09 -11.59
C ILE A 126 1.61 -9.78 -12.86
N PRO A 127 1.20 -10.33 -14.01
CA PRO A 127 1.90 -10.06 -15.27
C PRO A 127 1.71 -8.59 -15.67
N VAL A 128 2.82 -7.89 -15.88
CA VAL A 128 2.82 -6.52 -16.42
C VAL A 128 3.29 -6.62 -17.87
N ASN A 129 2.46 -6.19 -18.80
CA ASN A 129 2.79 -6.26 -20.24
C ASN A 129 3.71 -5.09 -20.64
N ASP A 130 4.45 -5.29 -21.73
CA ASP A 130 5.40 -4.30 -22.25
C ASP A 130 4.72 -2.97 -22.62
N ALA A 131 3.45 -3.00 -23.03
CA ALA A 131 2.71 -1.79 -23.37
C ALA A 131 2.55 -0.88 -22.13
N LEU A 132 2.19 -1.45 -20.97
CA LEU A 132 2.08 -0.68 -19.73
C LEU A 132 3.45 -0.18 -19.25
N ILE A 133 4.49 -1.02 -19.37
CA ILE A 133 5.88 -0.63 -19.03
C ILE A 133 6.32 0.55 -19.89
N ASN A 134 6.09 0.48 -21.21
CA ASN A 134 6.44 1.56 -22.14
C ASN A 134 5.64 2.84 -21.88
N LEU A 135 4.35 2.73 -21.55
CA LEU A 135 3.53 3.88 -21.16
C LEU A 135 4.06 4.54 -19.88
N ALA A 136 4.43 3.74 -18.88
CA ALA A 136 5.01 4.26 -17.65
C ALA A 136 6.34 4.98 -17.90
N ALA A 137 7.19 4.43 -18.78
CA ALA A 137 8.47 5.03 -19.15
C ALA A 137 8.32 6.32 -19.97
N ALA A 138 7.26 6.43 -20.78
CA ALA A 138 7.07 7.55 -21.70
C ALA A 138 6.14 8.65 -21.17
N LYS A 139 5.08 8.28 -20.45
CA LYS A 139 4.03 9.19 -19.98
C LYS A 139 3.31 8.58 -18.78
N GLU A 140 3.70 8.97 -17.61
CA GLU A 140 3.10 8.47 -16.35
C GLU A 140 1.57 8.59 -16.31
N GLY A 141 1.00 9.74 -16.72
CA GLY A 141 -0.44 9.93 -16.73
C GLY A 141 -1.21 8.92 -17.59
N ALA A 142 -0.65 8.49 -18.72
CA ALA A 142 -1.26 7.46 -19.58
C ALA A 142 -1.18 6.06 -18.93
N ALA A 143 -0.08 5.76 -18.23
CA ALA A 143 0.06 4.52 -17.48
C ALA A 143 -0.96 4.45 -16.34
N ILE A 144 -1.15 5.55 -15.59
CA ILE A 144 -2.16 5.63 -14.54
C ILE A 144 -3.57 5.38 -15.10
N GLY A 145 -3.91 6.02 -16.22
CA GLY A 145 -5.20 5.80 -16.91
C GLY A 145 -5.40 4.33 -17.27
N ALA A 146 -4.41 3.70 -17.92
CA ALA A 146 -4.47 2.29 -18.31
C ALA A 146 -4.60 1.35 -17.10
N MET A 147 -3.92 1.63 -15.99
CA MET A 147 -4.03 0.86 -14.76
C MET A 147 -5.42 0.99 -14.13
N MET A 148 -6.00 2.19 -14.14
CA MET A 148 -7.34 2.44 -13.62
C MET A 148 -8.41 1.74 -14.48
N ASP A 149 -8.29 1.81 -15.80
CA ASP A 149 -9.20 1.13 -16.72
C ASP A 149 -9.15 -0.39 -16.55
N TRP A 150 -7.96 -0.95 -16.43
CA TRP A 150 -7.76 -2.38 -16.22
C TRP A 150 -8.19 -2.87 -14.83
N GLY A 151 -7.93 -2.06 -13.81
CA GLY A 151 -8.18 -2.43 -12.41
C GLY A 151 -9.64 -2.33 -11.97
N HIS A 152 -10.50 -1.67 -12.77
CA HIS A 152 -11.91 -1.50 -12.46
C HIS A 152 -12.79 -2.33 -13.41
N GLY A 153 -13.73 -3.08 -12.85
CA GLY A 153 -14.76 -3.79 -13.64
C GLY A 153 -15.73 -2.79 -14.30
N ALA A 154 -16.53 -3.29 -15.27
CA ALA A 154 -17.48 -2.48 -16.04
C ALA A 154 -18.43 -1.63 -15.18
N ALA A 155 -18.83 -2.12 -14.01
CA ALA A 155 -19.66 -1.37 -13.06
C ALA A 155 -18.93 -0.18 -12.43
N GLY A 156 -17.63 -0.29 -12.23
CA GLY A 156 -16.79 0.81 -11.71
C GLY A 156 -16.64 1.97 -12.68
N HIS A 157 -16.81 1.72 -14.00
CA HIS A 157 -16.78 2.77 -15.02
C HIS A 157 -18.10 3.54 -15.13
N ILE A 158 -19.21 2.96 -14.67
CA ILE A 158 -20.55 3.52 -14.83
C ILE A 158 -21.08 4.11 -13.52
N HIS A 159 -20.87 3.42 -12.42
CA HIS A 159 -21.41 3.75 -11.09
C HIS A 159 -20.34 3.66 -10.01
N ASP A 160 -19.78 4.70 -9.77
CA ASP A 160 -18.61 4.96 -9.04
C ASP A 160 -18.87 5.35 -7.58
N HIS A 161 -19.53 4.52 -6.75
CA HIS A 161 -20.02 5.07 -5.50
C HIS A 161 -19.87 4.23 -4.25
N THR A 162 -18.81 4.49 -3.53
CA THR A 162 -18.83 4.39 -2.07
C THR A 162 -18.94 5.76 -1.40
N MET A 163 -18.66 6.86 -2.11
CA MET A 163 -18.88 8.22 -1.63
C MET A 163 -19.66 9.04 -2.65
N PRO A 164 -20.82 9.63 -2.29
CA PRO A 164 -21.60 10.48 -3.20
C PRO A 164 -20.76 11.62 -3.77
N GLY A 165 -20.80 11.79 -5.09
CA GLY A 165 -20.10 12.88 -5.78
C GLY A 165 -18.60 12.63 -6.05
N THR A 166 -18.10 11.44 -5.81
CA THR A 166 -16.69 11.09 -6.06
C THR A 166 -16.58 9.92 -7.00
N SER A 167 -15.79 10.05 -8.06
CA SER A 167 -15.46 8.94 -8.95
C SER A 167 -14.31 8.13 -8.38
N HIS A 168 -14.46 6.80 -8.27
CA HIS A 168 -13.39 5.91 -7.83
C HIS A 168 -12.20 5.96 -8.78
N MET A 169 -12.45 6.00 -10.08
CA MET A 169 -11.41 6.11 -11.09
C MET A 169 -10.66 7.44 -10.96
N LEU A 170 -11.40 8.56 -10.80
CA LEU A 170 -10.79 9.87 -10.61
C LEU A 170 -10.01 9.94 -9.29
N TYR A 171 -10.55 9.37 -8.22
CA TYR A 171 -9.88 9.32 -6.93
C TYR A 171 -8.59 8.49 -7.01
N GLY A 172 -8.66 7.27 -7.57
CA GLY A 172 -7.49 6.41 -7.79
C GLY A 172 -6.44 7.07 -8.67
N SER A 173 -6.85 7.70 -9.77
CA SER A 173 -5.93 8.44 -10.66
C SER A 173 -5.22 9.58 -9.93
N ARG A 174 -5.93 10.34 -9.08
CA ARG A 174 -5.34 11.41 -8.28
C ARG A 174 -4.37 10.90 -7.21
N LEU A 175 -4.69 9.76 -6.58
CA LEU A 175 -3.80 9.12 -5.62
C LEU A 175 -2.48 8.71 -6.29
N MET A 176 -2.56 8.08 -7.46
CA MET A 176 -1.38 7.63 -8.19
C MET A 176 -0.56 8.80 -8.73
N ALA A 177 -1.22 9.82 -9.29
CA ALA A 177 -0.54 11.02 -9.80
C ALA A 177 0.16 11.83 -8.69
N GLY A 178 -0.32 11.76 -7.46
CA GLY A 178 0.33 12.40 -6.32
C GLY A 178 1.60 11.68 -5.84
N ASN A 179 1.89 10.49 -6.38
CA ASN A 179 3.07 9.68 -6.07
C ASN A 179 4.07 9.62 -7.25
N ALA A 180 3.77 10.32 -8.35
CA ALA A 180 4.60 10.38 -9.55
C ALA A 180 5.67 11.48 -9.45
#